data_155140e0f8d8b0c1a1d6c6889930b72c
#
_entry.id   155140e0f8d8b0c1a1d6c6889930b72c
#
_cell.length_a   1.000
_cell.length_b   1.000
_cell.length_c   1.000
_cell.angle_alpha   90.00
_cell.angle_beta   90.00
_cell.angle_gamma   90.00
#
_symmetry.space_group_name_H-M   'P 1'
#
loop_
_entity.id
_entity.type
_entity.pdbx_description
1 polymer ?
#
loop_
_entity_poly.entity_id
_entity_poly.type
_entity_poly.pdbx_seq_one_letter_code
_entity_poly.pdbx_strand_id
1 'polypeptide(L)'
;SYDPQAQGTFWGRWINRNRFYENRRLDVLTGFINDDGSFDLANFKRRSYIITKISGPSAAGIVTIEAKDPLKLADGEKAKWPKASLAILNATINELATSVVVDDPDLDLTYWWNAGQRYIRCEEEIMLATGASGIGTASVTLTVTRGSMPAWYDFSQNVAAPHDADASVQPCWLWDQAMVYDIVYFLLNDVAQIDPAYLPLTEWEDEIDAGFQYLEFSTLLTEP
;
A
#
# COMPACT_ATOMS: atom_id res chain seq x y z
N SER A 1 -8.37 34.16 37.78
CA SER A 1 -7.62 34.15 36.52
C SER A 1 -8.48 33.53 35.44
N TYR A 2 -8.36 34.01 34.21
CA TYR A 2 -9.06 33.42 33.04
C TYR A 2 -8.46 32.04 32.75
N ASP A 3 -9.34 31.01 32.74
CA ASP A 3 -8.97 29.65 32.36
C ASP A 3 -9.54 29.35 30.94
N PRO A 4 -8.71 29.32 29.93
CA PRO A 4 -9.15 29.09 28.56
C PRO A 4 -9.68 27.68 28.31
N GLN A 5 -9.45 26.72 29.21
CA GLN A 5 -9.99 25.35 29.11
C GLN A 5 -11.39 25.23 29.71
N ALA A 6 -11.74 26.11 30.66
CA ALA A 6 -13.02 26.09 31.36
C ALA A 6 -13.95 27.23 30.96
N GLN A 7 -13.42 28.34 30.44
CA GLN A 7 -14.13 29.58 30.15
C GLN A 7 -14.08 29.87 28.62
N GLY A 8 -14.99 30.70 28.14
CA GLY A 8 -15.09 31.07 26.73
C GLY A 8 -16.11 30.23 25.92
N THR A 9 -16.02 30.29 24.61
CA THR A 9 -16.90 29.54 23.70
C THR A 9 -16.62 28.04 23.76
N PHE A 10 -17.63 27.23 23.35
CA PHE A 10 -17.43 25.77 23.23
C PHE A 10 -16.18 25.42 22.41
N TRP A 11 -16.02 26.01 21.21
CA TRP A 11 -14.89 25.71 20.35
C TRP A 11 -13.55 26.20 20.90
N GLY A 12 -13.51 27.37 21.54
CA GLY A 12 -12.32 27.87 22.19
C GLY A 12 -11.86 26.92 23.32
N ARG A 13 -12.78 26.45 24.15
CA ARG A 13 -12.50 25.47 25.19
C ARG A 13 -12.08 24.13 24.62
N TRP A 14 -12.75 23.68 23.54
CA TRP A 14 -12.43 22.41 22.89
C TRP A 14 -11.01 22.41 22.31
N ILE A 15 -10.63 23.44 21.56
CA ILE A 15 -9.28 23.58 20.98
C ILE A 15 -8.21 23.62 22.09
N ASN A 16 -8.44 24.37 23.17
CA ASN A 16 -7.48 24.46 24.28
C ASN A 16 -7.30 23.13 25.02
N ARG A 17 -8.34 22.32 25.14
CA ARG A 17 -8.27 20.97 25.72
C ARG A 17 -7.64 19.95 24.77
N ASN A 18 -7.81 20.13 23.48
CA ASN A 18 -7.38 19.20 22.43
C ASN A 18 -6.31 19.83 21.54
N ARG A 19 -5.19 20.27 22.13
CA ARG A 19 -4.09 20.94 21.43
C ARG A 19 -3.47 20.10 20.31
N PHE A 20 -3.56 18.76 20.42
CA PHE A 20 -3.04 17.81 19.43
C PHE A 20 -4.17 17.22 18.62
N TYR A 21 -4.97 18.08 17.97
CA TYR A 21 -6.08 17.65 17.10
C TYR A 21 -5.64 17.31 15.67
N GLU A 22 -4.48 17.81 15.26
CA GLU A 22 -3.89 17.48 13.94
C GLU A 22 -3.62 15.98 13.86
N ASN A 23 -3.83 15.43 12.67
CA ASN A 23 -3.73 14.00 12.37
C ASN A 23 -4.75 13.11 13.11
N ARG A 24 -5.76 13.68 13.75
CA ARG A 24 -6.88 12.91 14.30
C ARG A 24 -7.93 12.64 13.25
N ARG A 25 -8.60 11.52 13.42
CA ARG A 25 -9.71 11.11 12.57
C ARG A 25 -10.91 12.04 12.73
N LEU A 26 -11.52 12.39 11.59
CA LEU A 26 -12.80 13.08 11.45
C LEU A 26 -13.75 12.17 10.67
N ASP A 27 -14.83 11.73 11.31
CA ASP A 27 -15.88 11.01 10.61
C ASP A 27 -17.01 11.98 10.23
N VAL A 28 -17.33 11.99 8.94
CA VAL A 28 -18.46 12.71 8.39
C VAL A 28 -19.57 11.71 8.10
N LEU A 29 -20.70 11.87 8.77
CA LEU A 29 -21.89 11.03 8.60
C LEU A 29 -22.90 11.76 7.71
N THR A 30 -23.33 11.14 6.63
CA THR A 30 -24.33 11.67 5.71
C THR A 30 -25.49 10.70 5.59
N GLY A 31 -26.70 11.16 5.86
CA GLY A 31 -27.91 10.33 5.86
C GLY A 31 -29.18 11.16 5.79
N PHE A 32 -30.31 10.48 5.81
CA PHE A 32 -31.63 11.08 5.78
C PHE A 32 -32.24 11.10 7.19
N ILE A 33 -33.02 12.15 7.44
CA ILE A 33 -33.82 12.29 8.65
C ILE A 33 -35.28 12.09 8.20
N ASN A 34 -36.03 11.30 8.94
CA ASN A 34 -37.45 11.05 8.68
C ASN A 34 -38.30 12.32 8.92
N ASP A 35 -39.50 12.35 8.37
CA ASP A 35 -40.43 13.51 8.50
C ASP A 35 -40.77 13.83 9.95
N ASP A 36 -40.72 12.84 10.86
CA ASP A 36 -40.93 13.00 12.29
C ASP A 36 -39.69 13.50 13.05
N GLY A 37 -38.60 13.75 12.34
CA GLY A 37 -37.30 14.16 12.91
C GLY A 37 -36.47 13.02 13.50
N SER A 38 -36.94 11.79 13.44
CA SER A 38 -36.16 10.63 13.86
C SER A 38 -35.08 10.25 12.83
N PHE A 39 -33.99 9.67 13.29
CA PHE A 39 -32.94 9.12 12.44
C PHE A 39 -32.25 7.94 13.11
N ASP A 40 -31.72 7.05 12.29
CA ASP A 40 -30.86 5.96 12.74
C ASP A 40 -29.46 6.15 12.14
N LEU A 41 -28.46 6.31 13.00
CA LEU A 41 -27.06 6.47 12.58
C LEU A 41 -26.50 5.26 11.82
N ALA A 42 -27.08 4.08 12.01
CA ALA A 42 -26.70 2.89 11.25
C ALA A 42 -27.00 3.01 9.75
N ASN A 43 -27.96 3.88 9.38
CA ASN A 43 -28.33 4.13 7.99
C ASN A 43 -27.57 5.31 7.35
N PHE A 44 -26.60 5.91 8.07
CA PHE A 44 -25.81 7.00 7.56
C PHE A 44 -24.54 6.46 6.88
N LYS A 45 -24.25 6.98 5.69
CA LYS A 45 -22.96 6.76 5.05
C LYS A 45 -21.89 7.50 5.84
N ARG A 46 -20.83 6.79 6.21
CA ARG A 46 -19.67 7.32 6.93
C ARG A 46 -18.50 7.52 5.98
N ARG A 47 -17.84 8.67 6.10
CA ARG A 47 -16.57 8.95 5.45
C ARG A 47 -15.57 9.43 6.48
N SER A 48 -14.39 8.85 6.48
CA SER A 48 -13.31 9.18 7.42
C SER A 48 -12.30 10.08 6.74
N TYR A 49 -11.83 11.09 7.47
CA TYR A 49 -10.82 12.05 7.03
C TYR A 49 -9.81 12.26 8.14
N ILE A 50 -8.67 12.88 7.81
CA ILE A 50 -7.62 13.25 8.76
C ILE A 50 -7.60 14.76 8.89
N ILE A 51 -7.79 15.27 10.10
CA ILE A 51 -7.81 16.70 10.40
C ILE A 51 -6.42 17.28 10.16
N THR A 52 -6.33 18.32 9.35
CA THR A 52 -5.09 19.07 9.12
C THR A 52 -5.08 20.40 9.85
N LYS A 53 -6.26 21.04 10.01
CA LYS A 53 -6.36 22.32 10.67
C LYS A 53 -7.77 22.57 11.18
N ILE A 54 -7.87 23.25 12.31
CA ILE A 54 -9.12 23.82 12.83
C ILE A 54 -8.92 25.31 13.02
N SER A 55 -9.78 26.12 12.43
CA SER A 55 -9.75 27.57 12.49
C SER A 55 -11.06 28.12 13.03
N GLY A 56 -10.99 29.16 13.84
CA GLY A 56 -12.17 29.81 14.43
C GLY A 56 -12.30 29.57 15.92
N PRO A 57 -13.44 29.99 16.55
CA PRO A 57 -14.56 30.63 15.87
C PRO A 57 -14.25 32.03 15.36
N SER A 58 -14.77 32.38 14.18
CA SER A 58 -14.74 33.75 13.66
C SER A 58 -15.69 34.66 14.46
N ALA A 59 -15.68 35.95 14.20
CA ALA A 59 -16.62 36.89 14.79
C ALA A 59 -18.11 36.54 14.51
N ALA A 60 -18.38 35.82 13.40
CA ALA A 60 -19.69 35.29 13.05
C ALA A 60 -19.97 33.91 13.68
N GLY A 61 -19.10 33.39 14.55
CA GLY A 61 -19.27 32.07 15.18
C GLY A 61 -18.93 30.86 14.29
N ILE A 62 -18.33 31.09 13.12
CA ILE A 62 -18.01 30.02 12.17
C ILE A 62 -16.70 29.36 12.58
N VAL A 63 -16.72 28.02 12.60
CA VAL A 63 -15.54 27.18 12.77
C VAL A 63 -15.32 26.40 11.46
N THR A 64 -14.10 26.45 10.97
CA THR A 64 -13.69 25.72 9.76
C THR A 64 -12.77 24.58 10.16
N ILE A 65 -13.09 23.36 9.72
CA ILE A 65 -12.25 22.17 9.87
C ILE A 65 -11.75 21.82 8.47
N GLU A 66 -10.43 21.85 8.31
CA GLU A 66 -9.76 21.38 7.11
C GLU A 66 -9.32 19.93 7.38
N ALA A 67 -9.66 19.04 6.47
CA ALA A 67 -9.30 17.63 6.58
C ALA A 67 -8.91 17.08 5.21
N LYS A 68 -8.06 16.06 5.21
CA LYS A 68 -7.59 15.36 4.02
C LYS A 68 -8.15 13.95 3.99
N ASP A 69 -8.36 13.44 2.78
CA ASP A 69 -8.61 12.03 2.56
C ASP A 69 -7.41 11.21 3.04
N PRO A 70 -7.60 10.07 3.74
CA PRO A 70 -6.52 9.16 4.11
C PRO A 70 -5.66 8.71 2.92
N LEU A 71 -6.23 8.60 1.71
CA LEU A 71 -5.50 8.28 0.49
C LEU A 71 -4.38 9.28 0.17
N LYS A 72 -4.49 10.52 0.67
CA LYS A 72 -3.41 11.50 0.57
C LYS A 72 -2.15 11.14 1.36
N LEU A 73 -2.24 10.21 2.30
CA LEU A 73 -1.06 9.68 3.01
C LEU A 73 -0.26 8.73 2.11
N ALA A 74 -0.89 8.17 1.09
CA ALA A 74 -0.25 7.31 0.10
C ALA A 74 0.42 8.09 -1.05
N ASP A 75 0.35 9.43 -1.06
CA ASP A 75 1.04 10.24 -2.07
C ASP A 75 2.57 10.10 -1.96
N GLY A 76 3.22 9.93 -3.09
CA GLY A 76 4.67 9.93 -3.24
C GLY A 76 5.34 8.57 -3.07
N GLU A 77 6.60 8.57 -2.67
CA GLU A 77 7.47 7.38 -2.60
C GLU A 77 6.96 6.27 -1.65
N LYS A 78 6.11 6.62 -0.68
CA LYS A 78 5.60 5.66 0.31
C LYS A 78 4.64 4.62 -0.26
N ALA A 79 3.96 4.95 -1.36
CA ALA A 79 2.98 4.07 -2.01
C ALA A 79 3.52 3.36 -3.25
N LYS A 80 4.81 3.47 -3.51
CA LYS A 80 5.45 2.73 -4.60
C LYS A 80 5.66 1.27 -4.22
N TRP A 81 5.28 0.39 -5.13
CA TRP A 81 5.43 -1.04 -4.96
C TRP A 81 5.61 -1.76 -6.31
N PRO A 82 6.50 -2.78 -6.42
CA PRO A 82 7.51 -3.14 -5.42
C PRO A 82 8.50 -2.01 -5.16
N LYS A 83 9.16 -2.01 -3.99
CA LYS A 83 10.23 -1.05 -3.72
C LYS A 83 11.44 -1.33 -4.60
N ALA A 84 12.18 -0.29 -4.98
CA ALA A 84 13.48 -0.46 -5.63
C ALA A 84 14.41 -1.24 -4.70
N SER A 85 14.96 -2.34 -5.19
CA SER A 85 15.89 -3.17 -4.45
C SER A 85 17.33 -2.72 -4.65
N LEU A 86 18.16 -2.87 -3.62
CA LEU A 86 19.62 -2.75 -3.72
C LEU A 86 20.30 -4.08 -4.01
N ALA A 87 19.52 -5.14 -4.26
CA ALA A 87 20.03 -6.46 -4.55
C ALA A 87 20.76 -6.51 -5.91
N ILE A 88 21.89 -7.20 -5.93
CA ILE A 88 22.72 -7.36 -7.10
C ILE A 88 23.19 -8.80 -7.27
N LEU A 89 23.56 -9.19 -8.48
CA LEU A 89 24.23 -10.48 -8.73
C LEU A 89 25.60 -10.49 -8.07
N ASN A 90 25.90 -11.51 -7.28
CA ASN A 90 27.21 -11.72 -6.68
C ASN A 90 28.29 -12.10 -7.72
N ALA A 91 27.91 -12.75 -8.82
CA ALA A 91 28.82 -13.21 -9.87
C ALA A 91 28.12 -13.22 -11.23
N THR A 92 28.90 -13.13 -12.30
CA THR A 92 28.44 -13.29 -13.69
C THR A 92 27.73 -14.64 -13.88
N ILE A 93 26.58 -14.63 -14.54
CA ILE A 93 25.81 -15.83 -14.89
C ILE A 93 25.62 -15.90 -16.41
N ASN A 94 25.60 -17.11 -16.94
CA ASN A 94 25.25 -17.34 -18.34
C ASN A 94 23.78 -17.68 -18.51
N GLU A 95 23.31 -17.79 -19.73
CA GLU A 95 21.92 -18.09 -20.10
C GLU A 95 21.42 -19.48 -19.63
N LEU A 96 22.35 -20.39 -19.28
CA LEU A 96 22.03 -21.76 -18.84
C LEU A 96 22.06 -21.90 -17.31
N ALA A 97 22.44 -20.84 -16.59
CA ALA A 97 22.55 -20.91 -15.13
C ALA A 97 21.18 -21.17 -14.49
N THR A 98 21.12 -22.21 -13.66
CA THR A 98 19.92 -22.57 -12.89
C THR A 98 20.02 -22.21 -11.41
N SER A 99 21.14 -21.64 -11.01
CA SER A 99 21.40 -21.15 -9.65
C SER A 99 22.02 -19.76 -9.73
N VAL A 100 21.50 -18.84 -8.95
CA VAL A 100 21.89 -17.44 -8.94
C VAL A 100 22.16 -17.04 -7.49
N VAL A 101 23.34 -16.47 -7.24
CA VAL A 101 23.70 -15.89 -5.93
C VAL A 101 23.48 -14.39 -6.00
N VAL A 102 22.70 -13.88 -5.08
CA VAL A 102 22.29 -12.47 -5.00
C VAL A 102 22.75 -11.89 -3.67
N ASP A 103 23.46 -10.79 -3.72
CA ASP A 103 23.76 -9.96 -2.55
C ASP A 103 22.58 -9.04 -2.29
N ASP A 104 21.94 -9.21 -1.12
CA ASP A 104 20.69 -8.56 -0.73
C ASP A 104 20.88 -7.81 0.60
N PRO A 105 21.53 -6.62 0.58
CA PRO A 105 21.92 -5.92 1.80
C PRO A 105 20.72 -5.47 2.65
N ASP A 106 19.59 -5.17 2.04
CA ASP A 106 18.38 -4.69 2.71
C ASP A 106 17.39 -5.80 3.06
N LEU A 107 17.71 -7.05 2.72
CA LEU A 107 16.87 -8.24 2.95
C LEU A 107 15.52 -8.18 2.23
N ASP A 108 15.42 -7.47 1.12
CA ASP A 108 14.20 -7.33 0.31
C ASP A 108 13.73 -8.68 -0.25
N LEU A 109 14.67 -9.54 -0.68
CA LEU A 109 14.37 -10.90 -1.13
C LEU A 109 13.81 -11.78 -0.01
N THR A 110 14.18 -11.51 1.24
CA THR A 110 13.62 -12.21 2.41
C THR A 110 12.14 -11.91 2.58
N TYR A 111 11.76 -10.63 2.52
CA TYR A 111 10.35 -10.24 2.58
C TYR A 111 9.56 -10.81 1.40
N TRP A 112 10.08 -10.63 0.19
CA TRP A 112 9.50 -11.13 -1.05
C TRP A 112 9.25 -12.65 -1.02
N TRP A 113 10.26 -13.45 -0.61
CA TRP A 113 10.14 -14.89 -0.53
C TRP A 113 9.09 -15.34 0.50
N ASN A 114 9.11 -14.72 1.69
CA ASN A 114 8.17 -15.03 2.77
C ASN A 114 6.73 -14.64 2.42
N ALA A 115 6.55 -13.63 1.58
CA ALA A 115 5.25 -13.23 1.04
C ALA A 115 4.74 -14.17 -0.08
N GLY A 116 5.46 -15.27 -0.37
CA GLY A 116 5.04 -16.23 -1.40
C GLY A 116 5.38 -15.81 -2.83
N GLN A 117 6.06 -14.71 -3.03
CA GLN A 117 6.47 -14.23 -4.35
C GLN A 117 7.63 -15.06 -4.91
N ARG A 118 7.70 -15.20 -6.23
CA ARG A 118 8.66 -16.11 -6.86
C ARG A 118 9.34 -15.56 -8.11
N TYR A 119 8.95 -14.39 -8.61
CA TYR A 119 9.55 -13.80 -9.79
C TYR A 119 10.55 -12.72 -9.41
N ILE A 120 11.71 -12.75 -10.05
CA ILE A 120 12.72 -11.70 -9.98
C ILE A 120 13.01 -11.21 -11.39
N ARG A 121 13.40 -9.95 -11.51
CA ARG A 121 13.92 -9.35 -12.72
C ARG A 121 15.41 -9.07 -12.55
N CYS A 122 16.21 -9.48 -13.53
CA CYS A 122 17.60 -9.08 -13.66
C CYS A 122 17.75 -8.36 -15.00
N GLU A 123 18.04 -7.07 -14.96
CA GLU A 123 17.98 -6.20 -16.15
C GLU A 123 16.66 -6.35 -16.91
N GLU A 124 16.64 -6.94 -18.11
CA GLU A 124 15.42 -7.16 -18.91
C GLU A 124 14.86 -8.58 -18.75
N GLU A 125 15.54 -9.48 -18.08
CA GLU A 125 15.11 -10.86 -17.93
C GLU A 125 14.30 -11.07 -16.64
N ILE A 126 13.14 -11.70 -16.77
CA ILE A 126 12.34 -12.21 -15.66
C ILE A 126 12.63 -13.70 -15.47
N MET A 127 12.89 -14.10 -14.24
CA MET A 127 13.20 -15.47 -13.83
C MET A 127 12.23 -15.93 -12.76
N LEU A 128 11.84 -17.21 -12.81
CA LEU A 128 11.05 -17.84 -11.76
C LEU A 128 11.99 -18.51 -10.76
N ALA A 129 12.01 -18.07 -9.52
CA ALA A 129 12.69 -18.73 -8.42
C ALA A 129 11.87 -19.92 -7.92
N THR A 130 12.40 -21.12 -8.08
CA THR A 130 11.78 -22.38 -7.65
C THR A 130 12.28 -22.87 -6.31
N GLY A 131 13.40 -22.32 -5.83
CA GLY A 131 14.00 -22.60 -4.53
C GLY A 131 14.85 -21.44 -4.05
N ALA A 132 15.02 -21.33 -2.74
CA ALA A 132 15.88 -20.32 -2.13
C ALA A 132 16.62 -20.91 -0.91
N SER A 133 17.85 -20.46 -0.67
CA SER A 133 18.63 -20.70 0.54
C SER A 133 19.34 -19.41 0.95
N GLY A 134 19.68 -19.28 2.23
CA GLY A 134 20.26 -18.06 2.79
C GLY A 134 19.21 -16.95 3.02
N ILE A 135 17.93 -17.26 2.99
CA ILE A 135 16.85 -16.31 3.34
C ILE A 135 17.08 -15.80 4.77
N GLY A 136 16.98 -14.50 4.96
CA GLY A 136 17.29 -13.81 6.21
C GLY A 136 18.74 -13.39 6.36
N THR A 137 19.54 -13.55 5.31
CA THR A 137 20.95 -13.10 5.27
C THR A 137 21.17 -12.17 4.07
N ALA A 138 22.26 -11.40 4.09
CA ALA A 138 22.64 -10.49 3.01
C ALA A 138 23.12 -11.21 1.73
N SER A 139 23.13 -12.54 1.69
CA SER A 139 23.48 -13.31 0.49
C SER A 139 22.50 -14.47 0.33
N VAL A 140 21.73 -14.44 -0.73
CA VAL A 140 20.67 -15.41 -1.03
C VAL A 140 21.04 -16.19 -2.27
N THR A 141 20.93 -17.51 -2.22
CA THR A 141 21.04 -18.35 -3.40
C THR A 141 19.67 -18.77 -3.87
N LEU A 142 19.31 -18.44 -5.09
CA LEU A 142 18.06 -18.79 -5.74
C LEU A 142 18.29 -19.90 -6.77
N THR A 143 17.43 -20.93 -6.74
CA THR A 143 17.29 -21.86 -7.87
C THR A 143 16.27 -21.27 -8.83
N VAL A 144 16.64 -21.04 -10.09
CA VAL A 144 15.82 -20.29 -11.04
C VAL A 144 15.52 -21.07 -12.31
N THR A 145 14.34 -20.81 -12.88
CA THR A 145 14.02 -21.09 -14.27
C THR A 145 14.16 -19.77 -15.04
N ARG A 146 15.09 -19.77 -16.00
CA ARG A 146 15.47 -18.60 -16.79
C ARG A 146 14.41 -18.25 -17.84
N GLY A 147 14.28 -16.96 -18.17
CA GLY A 147 13.34 -16.47 -19.17
C GLY A 147 11.88 -16.91 -18.90
N SER A 148 11.51 -17.07 -17.63
CA SER A 148 10.21 -17.64 -17.22
C SER A 148 9.32 -16.58 -16.57
N MET A 149 8.06 -16.56 -16.98
CA MET A 149 7.03 -15.67 -16.46
C MET A 149 5.66 -16.37 -16.40
N PRO A 150 4.65 -15.81 -15.74
CA PRO A 150 3.31 -16.38 -15.74
C PRO A 150 2.78 -16.57 -17.16
N ALA A 151 2.09 -17.69 -17.42
CA ALA A 151 1.64 -18.08 -18.77
C ALA A 151 0.67 -17.07 -19.42
N TRP A 152 -0.01 -16.25 -18.62
CA TRP A 152 -0.93 -15.22 -19.09
C TRP A 152 -0.26 -13.86 -19.34
N TYR A 153 1.00 -13.71 -18.94
CA TYR A 153 1.76 -12.47 -19.14
C TYR A 153 2.52 -12.56 -20.45
N ASP A 154 2.03 -11.87 -21.46
CA ASP A 154 2.65 -11.88 -22.79
C ASP A 154 3.76 -10.83 -22.88
N PHE A 155 4.97 -11.26 -22.64
CA PHE A 155 6.19 -10.46 -22.87
C PHE A 155 7.13 -11.26 -23.78
N SER A 156 6.87 -11.23 -25.05
CA SER A 156 7.51 -12.05 -26.09
C SER A 156 9.06 -11.90 -26.16
N GLN A 157 9.64 -10.99 -25.39
CA GLN A 157 11.08 -10.74 -25.35
C GLN A 157 11.76 -11.24 -24.06
N ASN A 158 11.05 -11.93 -23.18
CA ASN A 158 11.68 -12.50 -21.98
C ASN A 158 12.49 -13.75 -22.36
N VAL A 159 13.74 -13.55 -22.62
CA VAL A 159 14.69 -14.59 -23.04
C VAL A 159 15.85 -14.65 -22.05
N ALA A 160 16.28 -15.88 -21.73
CA ALA A 160 17.47 -16.08 -20.92
C ALA A 160 18.70 -15.44 -21.58
N ALA A 161 19.39 -14.57 -20.87
CA ALA A 161 20.56 -13.82 -21.33
C ALA A 161 21.70 -13.93 -20.31
N PRO A 162 22.98 -13.79 -20.70
CA PRO A 162 24.07 -13.65 -19.74
C PRO A 162 23.94 -12.32 -19.01
N HIS A 163 24.27 -12.31 -17.71
CA HIS A 163 24.31 -11.09 -16.90
C HIS A 163 25.63 -11.02 -16.16
N ASP A 164 26.20 -9.84 -16.08
CA ASP A 164 27.45 -9.60 -15.39
C ASP A 164 27.25 -9.57 -13.84
N ALA A 165 28.34 -9.75 -13.13
CA ALA A 165 28.37 -9.44 -11.71
C ALA A 165 27.93 -7.98 -11.48
N ASP A 166 27.32 -7.72 -10.32
CA ASP A 166 26.75 -6.43 -9.93
C ASP A 166 25.51 -5.99 -10.74
N ALA A 167 25.01 -6.80 -11.69
CA ALA A 167 23.74 -6.52 -12.35
C ALA A 167 22.60 -6.44 -11.32
N SER A 168 21.73 -5.44 -11.45
CA SER A 168 20.62 -5.20 -10.53
C SER A 168 19.62 -6.35 -10.54
N VAL A 169 19.18 -6.77 -9.36
CA VAL A 169 18.13 -7.78 -9.17
C VAL A 169 16.94 -7.14 -8.46
N GLN A 170 15.80 -7.11 -9.14
CA GLN A 170 14.57 -6.55 -8.62
C GLN A 170 13.56 -7.66 -8.29
N PRO A 171 13.11 -7.79 -7.03
CA PRO A 171 11.97 -8.64 -6.70
C PRO A 171 10.72 -8.18 -7.45
N CYS A 172 10.05 -9.09 -8.15
CA CYS A 172 8.79 -8.81 -8.82
C CYS A 172 7.61 -9.22 -7.92
N TRP A 173 6.50 -8.51 -8.05
CA TRP A 173 5.30 -8.81 -7.28
C TRP A 173 4.19 -9.32 -8.19
N LEU A 174 3.78 -10.57 -7.95
CA LEU A 174 2.72 -11.21 -8.70
C LEU A 174 1.39 -11.05 -7.95
N TRP A 175 0.42 -10.45 -8.60
CA TRP A 175 -0.99 -10.59 -8.29
C TRP A 175 -1.59 -11.58 -9.27
N ASP A 176 -2.18 -12.66 -8.79
CA ASP A 176 -2.83 -13.66 -9.63
C ASP A 176 -4.24 -13.88 -9.12
N GLN A 177 -5.22 -13.57 -9.97
CA GLN A 177 -6.65 -13.62 -9.64
C GLN A 177 -7.00 -12.86 -8.35
N ALA A 178 -6.34 -11.72 -8.11
CA ALA A 178 -6.57 -10.90 -6.93
C ALA A 178 -7.72 -9.92 -7.13
N MET A 179 -8.53 -9.74 -6.12
CA MET A 179 -9.59 -8.73 -6.14
C MET A 179 -9.00 -7.33 -6.03
N VAL A 180 -9.62 -6.36 -6.69
CA VAL A 180 -9.13 -4.95 -6.69
C VAL A 180 -9.02 -4.40 -5.27
N TYR A 181 -10.00 -4.67 -4.43
CA TYR A 181 -10.01 -4.16 -3.06
C TYR A 181 -8.86 -4.75 -2.23
N ASP A 182 -8.47 -6.01 -2.43
CA ASP A 182 -7.31 -6.62 -1.76
C ASP A 182 -6.01 -5.94 -2.18
N ILE A 183 -5.85 -5.66 -3.48
CA ILE A 183 -4.68 -4.95 -4.00
C ILE A 183 -4.60 -3.54 -3.41
N VAL A 184 -5.70 -2.81 -3.44
CA VAL A 184 -5.76 -1.44 -2.91
C VAL A 184 -5.53 -1.45 -1.40
N TYR A 185 -6.15 -2.38 -0.67
CA TYR A 185 -5.95 -2.51 0.77
C TYR A 185 -4.48 -2.80 1.13
N PHE A 186 -3.84 -3.75 0.43
CA PHE A 186 -2.42 -4.04 0.60
C PHE A 186 -1.55 -2.79 0.38
N LEU A 187 -1.78 -2.07 -0.73
CA LEU A 187 -0.99 -0.87 -1.04
C LEU A 187 -1.16 0.23 0.02
N LEU A 188 -2.34 0.38 0.58
CA LEU A 188 -2.62 1.40 1.58
C LEU A 188 -2.18 0.98 2.98
N ASN A 189 -2.50 -0.24 3.39
CA ASN A 189 -2.21 -0.72 4.74
C ASN A 189 -0.76 -1.19 4.89
N ASP A 190 -0.32 -2.11 4.03
CA ASP A 190 0.96 -2.78 4.21
C ASP A 190 2.13 -1.96 3.64
N VAL A 191 1.91 -1.27 2.51
CA VAL A 191 2.95 -0.46 1.87
C VAL A 191 2.98 0.97 2.41
N ALA A 192 1.86 1.70 2.32
CA ALA A 192 1.76 3.09 2.78
C ALA A 192 1.59 3.23 4.30
N GLN A 193 1.40 2.12 5.04
CA GLN A 193 1.26 2.09 6.49
C GLN A 193 0.09 2.95 7.01
N ILE A 194 -1.01 2.97 6.26
CA ILE A 194 -2.24 3.63 6.71
C ILE A 194 -2.96 2.70 7.68
N ASP A 195 -3.31 3.22 8.86
CA ASP A 195 -4.03 2.45 9.88
C ASP A 195 -5.35 1.89 9.30
N PRO A 196 -5.60 0.57 9.42
CA PRO A 196 -6.82 -0.09 8.94
C PRO A 196 -8.12 0.60 9.40
N ALA A 197 -8.11 1.29 10.54
CA ALA A 197 -9.25 2.04 11.03
C ALA A 197 -9.73 3.15 10.08
N TYR A 198 -8.89 3.59 9.13
CA TYR A 198 -9.24 4.56 8.10
C TYR A 198 -9.68 3.93 6.77
N LEU A 199 -9.50 2.60 6.63
CA LEU A 199 -9.75 1.88 5.39
C LEU A 199 -11.08 1.11 5.52
N PRO A 200 -12.15 1.53 4.84
CA PRO A 200 -13.45 0.88 4.92
C PRO A 200 -13.49 -0.36 3.99
N LEU A 201 -12.69 -1.39 4.30
CA LEU A 201 -12.52 -2.56 3.45
C LEU A 201 -13.87 -3.27 3.17
N THR A 202 -14.69 -3.47 4.19
CA THR A 202 -15.99 -4.14 4.03
C THR A 202 -16.91 -3.38 3.08
N GLU A 203 -16.94 -2.03 3.18
CA GLU A 203 -17.72 -1.21 2.26
C GLU A 203 -17.18 -1.28 0.82
N TRP A 204 -15.87 -1.42 0.63
CA TRP A 204 -15.27 -1.61 -0.70
C TRP A 204 -15.60 -2.98 -1.27
N GLU A 205 -15.53 -4.05 -0.45
CA GLU A 205 -15.96 -5.39 -0.84
C GLU A 205 -17.42 -5.37 -1.30
N ASP A 206 -18.32 -4.84 -0.49
CA ASP A 206 -19.76 -4.75 -0.79
C ASP A 206 -20.04 -3.95 -2.07
N GLU A 207 -19.36 -2.82 -2.30
CA GLU A 207 -19.54 -1.97 -3.49
C GLU A 207 -19.02 -2.66 -4.76
N ILE A 208 -17.87 -3.33 -4.68
CA ILE A 208 -17.27 -4.05 -5.82
C ILE A 208 -18.08 -5.29 -6.14
N ASP A 209 -18.49 -6.07 -5.14
CA ASP A 209 -19.30 -7.26 -5.34
C ASP A 209 -20.69 -6.95 -5.91
N ALA A 210 -21.26 -5.80 -5.54
CA ALA A 210 -22.53 -5.35 -6.10
C ALA A 210 -22.46 -4.90 -7.56
N GLY A 211 -21.33 -4.32 -7.99
CA GLY A 211 -21.16 -3.73 -9.31
C GLY A 211 -20.25 -4.51 -10.26
N PHE A 212 -19.28 -5.22 -9.75
CA PHE A 212 -18.19 -5.82 -10.50
C PHE A 212 -17.88 -7.24 -10.02
N GLN A 213 -18.90 -8.04 -9.72
CA GLN A 213 -18.74 -9.42 -9.29
C GLN A 213 -17.71 -10.15 -10.16
N TYR A 214 -16.68 -10.71 -9.50
CA TYR A 214 -15.59 -11.47 -10.12
C TYR A 214 -14.58 -10.65 -10.94
N LEU A 215 -14.40 -9.36 -10.65
CA LEU A 215 -13.33 -8.60 -11.27
C LEU A 215 -11.99 -8.94 -10.60
N GLU A 216 -11.39 -10.01 -11.04
CA GLU A 216 -10.07 -10.46 -10.64
C GLU A 216 -9.01 -9.87 -11.56
N PHE A 217 -7.88 -9.48 -10.97
CA PHE A 217 -6.73 -8.96 -11.72
C PHE A 217 -5.55 -9.90 -11.57
N SER A 218 -4.91 -10.16 -12.73
CA SER A 218 -3.61 -10.81 -12.76
C SER A 218 -2.61 -9.84 -13.37
N THR A 219 -1.56 -9.52 -12.62
CA THR A 219 -0.49 -8.63 -13.05
C THR A 219 0.82 -8.98 -12.38
N LEU A 220 1.93 -8.74 -13.09
CA LEU A 220 3.28 -8.85 -12.57
C LEU A 220 3.92 -7.46 -12.56
N LEU A 221 4.18 -6.93 -11.38
CA LEU A 221 4.89 -5.68 -11.19
C LEU A 221 6.39 -5.95 -11.15
N THR A 222 7.11 -5.40 -12.11
CA THR A 222 8.55 -5.65 -12.33
C THR A 222 9.42 -4.43 -12.03
N GLU A 223 8.81 -3.27 -11.82
CA GLU A 223 9.49 -2.01 -11.54
C GLU A 223 8.83 -1.29 -10.37
N PRO A 224 9.60 -0.50 -9.59
CA PRO A 224 9.09 0.30 -8.49
C PRO A 224 8.24 1.50 -8.95
#